data_6cb83816a1d64fed87e5b29733f762f3
#
_entry.id   6cb83816a1d64fed87e5b29733f762f3
#
_cell.length_a   1.000
_cell.length_b   1.000
_cell.length_c   1.000
_cell.angle_alpha   90.00
_cell.angle_beta   90.00
_cell.angle_gamma   90.00
#
_symmetry.space_group_name_H-M   'P 1'
#
loop_
_entity.id
_entity.type
_entity.pdbx_description
1 polymer ?
#
loop_
_entity_poly.entity_id
_entity_poly.type
_entity_poly.pdbx_seq_one_letter_code
_entity_poly.pdbx_strand_id
1 'polypeptide(L)'
;MTEQRKRPRPSDYFSDWKEREALAEAMIPVVGSLSRERNVKCYIYGRSLVNESVLDIMKSHRWVRQIEDNELSEFETAPVLNAVGQLDLGPCHLDIGRLAVAYYDKGAGEGLSVEEYCQQELAYLTGSTKKPVEGPVDVILYGFGRIGRLMARILIGKTDGGDSLRLRAIVVRKGGADDDLLKRASLLRRDSVHGVFKGTIRV
;
A
#
# COMPACT_ATOMS: atom_id res chain seq x y z
N MET A 1 -22.27 -5.34 23.29
CA MET A 1 -22.18 -5.89 21.93
C MET A 1 -22.66 -4.76 21.03
N THR A 2 -21.73 -4.03 20.42
CA THR A 2 -22.04 -3.00 19.43
C THR A 2 -22.66 -3.69 18.21
N GLU A 3 -23.85 -3.24 17.82
CA GLU A 3 -24.54 -3.73 16.63
C GLU A 3 -23.63 -3.45 15.43
N GLN A 4 -23.18 -4.51 14.76
CA GLN A 4 -22.35 -4.39 13.57
C GLN A 4 -23.12 -3.60 12.50
N ARG A 5 -22.53 -2.53 12.01
CA ARG A 5 -23.08 -1.74 10.93
C ARG A 5 -23.13 -2.59 9.66
N LYS A 6 -24.26 -3.20 9.39
CA LYS A 6 -24.50 -3.86 8.12
C LYS A 6 -24.80 -2.81 7.07
N ARG A 7 -23.91 -2.68 6.11
CA ARG A 7 -24.17 -1.85 4.95
C ARG A 7 -25.44 -2.34 4.24
N PRO A 8 -26.39 -1.45 3.89
CA PRO A 8 -27.56 -1.84 3.11
C PRO A 8 -27.10 -2.47 1.79
N ARG A 9 -27.77 -3.56 1.39
CA ARG A 9 -27.49 -4.17 0.08
C ARG A 9 -27.81 -3.17 -1.02
N PRO A 10 -26.93 -2.97 -2.01
CA PRO A 10 -27.20 -2.08 -3.10
C PRO A 10 -28.42 -2.58 -3.90
N SER A 11 -29.25 -1.65 -4.35
CA SER A 11 -30.39 -1.96 -5.23
C SER A 11 -29.94 -2.44 -6.62
N ASP A 12 -28.77 -1.95 -7.08
CA ASP A 12 -28.11 -2.34 -8.31
C ASP A 12 -26.62 -2.58 -8.05
N TYR A 13 -26.20 -3.83 -8.14
CA TYR A 13 -24.80 -4.25 -7.94
C TYR A 13 -23.85 -3.70 -9.00
N PHE A 14 -24.33 -3.43 -10.21
CA PHE A 14 -23.49 -2.91 -11.28
C PHE A 14 -23.18 -1.43 -11.08
N SER A 15 -24.17 -0.64 -10.66
CA SER A 15 -23.95 0.76 -10.27
C SER A 15 -23.06 0.88 -9.05
N ASP A 16 -23.29 0.05 -8.01
CA ASP A 16 -22.40 0.01 -6.81
C ASP A 16 -20.95 -0.30 -7.19
N TRP A 17 -20.74 -1.27 -8.09
CA TRP A 17 -19.40 -1.59 -8.59
C TRP A 17 -18.74 -0.40 -9.27
N LYS A 18 -19.45 0.28 -10.18
CA LYS A 18 -18.93 1.45 -10.90
C LYS A 18 -18.57 2.61 -9.96
N GLU A 19 -19.41 2.87 -8.95
CA GLU A 19 -19.15 3.91 -7.96
C GLU A 19 -17.91 3.58 -7.12
N ARG A 20 -17.76 2.34 -6.70
CA ARG A 20 -16.58 1.87 -5.96
C ARG A 20 -15.32 1.91 -6.81
N GLU A 21 -15.41 1.54 -8.08
CA GLU A 21 -14.31 1.64 -9.05
C GLU A 21 -13.86 3.10 -9.20
N ALA A 22 -14.80 4.04 -9.38
CA ALA A 22 -14.52 5.46 -9.49
C ALA A 22 -13.87 6.03 -8.21
N LEU A 23 -14.34 5.61 -7.02
CA LEU A 23 -13.72 6.00 -5.76
C LEU A 23 -12.31 5.45 -5.63
N ALA A 24 -12.08 4.18 -5.96
CA ALA A 24 -10.75 3.56 -5.93
C ALA A 24 -9.78 4.25 -6.91
N GLU A 25 -10.27 4.64 -8.09
CA GLU A 25 -9.50 5.43 -9.06
C GLU A 25 -9.11 6.81 -8.47
N ALA A 26 -10.05 7.51 -7.84
CA ALA A 26 -9.80 8.79 -7.20
C ALA A 26 -8.84 8.71 -6.01
N MET A 27 -8.71 7.57 -5.35
CA MET A 27 -7.75 7.36 -4.25
C MET A 27 -6.29 7.36 -4.74
N ILE A 28 -6.02 6.89 -5.95
CA ILE A 28 -4.65 6.72 -6.49
C ILE A 28 -3.82 8.01 -6.43
N PRO A 29 -4.27 9.16 -6.96
CA PRO A 29 -3.47 10.38 -6.92
C PRO A 29 -3.23 10.89 -5.50
N VAL A 30 -4.19 10.72 -4.57
CA VAL A 30 -4.04 11.13 -3.16
C VAL A 30 -2.97 10.29 -2.47
N VAL A 31 -3.06 8.96 -2.59
CA VAL A 31 -2.03 8.03 -2.07
C VAL A 31 -0.66 8.33 -2.67
N GLY A 32 -0.60 8.60 -3.97
CA GLY A 32 0.63 8.94 -4.67
C GLY A 32 1.27 10.23 -4.17
N SER A 33 0.49 11.29 -3.98
CA SER A 33 0.97 12.57 -3.43
C SER A 33 1.47 12.42 -1.99
N LEU A 34 0.67 11.80 -1.11
CA LEU A 34 1.05 11.52 0.28
C LEU A 34 2.38 10.73 0.36
N SER A 35 2.53 9.73 -0.50
CA SER A 35 3.73 8.90 -0.53
C SER A 35 4.97 9.68 -0.99
N ARG A 36 4.87 10.39 -2.13
CA ARG A 36 6.03 11.08 -2.75
C ARG A 36 6.43 12.35 -2.00
N GLU A 37 5.46 13.16 -1.59
CA GLU A 37 5.74 14.49 -1.05
C GLU A 37 6.01 14.47 0.45
N ARG A 38 5.34 13.58 1.17
CA ARG A 38 5.37 13.54 2.64
C ARG A 38 5.89 12.24 3.22
N ASN A 39 6.20 11.24 2.39
CA ASN A 39 6.57 9.89 2.80
C ASN A 39 5.54 9.22 3.74
N VAL A 40 4.26 9.53 3.53
CA VAL A 40 3.13 8.89 4.22
C VAL A 40 2.71 7.67 3.41
N LYS A 41 2.83 6.48 3.97
CA LYS A 41 2.47 5.22 3.32
C LYS A 41 1.10 4.77 3.79
N CYS A 42 0.14 4.70 2.86
CA CYS A 42 -1.24 4.33 3.16
C CYS A 42 -1.46 2.84 2.99
N TYR A 43 -2.25 2.27 3.92
CA TYR A 43 -2.58 0.85 3.97
C TYR A 43 -4.07 0.63 4.20
N ILE A 44 -4.55 -0.55 3.84
CA ILE A 44 -5.83 -1.11 4.27
C ILE A 44 -5.54 -2.47 4.90
N TYR A 45 -5.65 -2.57 6.22
CA TYR A 45 -5.37 -3.77 7.00
C TYR A 45 -4.03 -4.42 6.62
N GLY A 46 -2.99 -3.60 6.57
CA GLY A 46 -1.62 -4.01 6.25
C GLY A 46 -1.33 -4.20 4.75
N ARG A 47 -2.32 -4.06 3.86
CA ARG A 47 -2.11 -4.05 2.42
C ARG A 47 -1.79 -2.64 1.95
N SER A 48 -0.64 -2.46 1.33
CA SER A 48 -0.22 -1.17 0.78
C SER A 48 -1.17 -0.72 -0.32
N LEU A 49 -1.43 0.59 -0.35
CA LEU A 49 -2.15 1.24 -1.45
C LEU A 49 -1.20 1.93 -2.44
N VAL A 50 0.08 2.01 -2.10
CA VAL A 50 1.09 2.71 -2.93
C VAL A 50 1.39 1.88 -4.17
N ASN A 51 1.28 2.51 -5.34
CA ASN A 51 1.50 1.89 -6.66
C ASN A 51 0.59 0.70 -6.97
N GLU A 52 -0.59 0.63 -6.35
CA GLU A 52 -1.57 -0.41 -6.62
C GLU A 52 -2.55 0.01 -7.74
N SER A 53 -3.09 -0.99 -8.45
CA SER A 53 -4.14 -0.76 -9.44
C SER A 53 -5.51 -0.56 -8.77
N VAL A 54 -6.47 0.03 -9.49
CA VAL A 54 -7.86 0.18 -9.04
C VAL A 54 -8.42 -1.15 -8.52
N LEU A 55 -8.23 -2.23 -9.28
CA LEU A 55 -8.72 -3.56 -8.90
C LEU A 55 -8.01 -4.11 -7.64
N ASP A 56 -6.73 -3.80 -7.43
CA ASP A 56 -6.02 -4.28 -6.25
C ASP A 56 -6.40 -3.47 -5.01
N ILE A 57 -6.73 -2.18 -5.15
CA ILE A 57 -7.35 -1.37 -4.10
C ILE A 57 -8.69 -1.97 -3.70
N MET A 58 -9.58 -2.27 -4.66
CA MET A 58 -10.88 -2.90 -4.38
C MET A 58 -10.73 -4.30 -3.75
N LYS A 59 -9.75 -5.09 -4.17
CA LYS A 59 -9.44 -6.39 -3.53
C LYS A 59 -8.96 -6.22 -2.08
N SER A 60 -8.22 -5.15 -1.79
CA SER A 60 -7.75 -4.86 -0.43
C SER A 60 -8.92 -4.56 0.50
N HIS A 61 -9.95 -3.85 0.04
CA HIS A 61 -11.18 -3.65 0.80
C HIS A 61 -11.93 -4.96 1.03
N ARG A 62 -12.08 -5.78 -0.01
CA ARG A 62 -12.73 -7.09 0.11
C ARG A 62 -12.01 -8.04 1.07
N TRP A 63 -10.69 -7.92 1.18
CA TRP A 63 -9.87 -8.69 2.09
C TRP A 63 -10.24 -8.45 3.57
N VAL A 64 -10.70 -7.25 3.92
CA VAL A 64 -11.03 -6.88 5.30
C VAL A 64 -12.08 -7.81 5.92
N ARG A 65 -12.99 -8.38 5.13
CA ARG A 65 -13.97 -9.39 5.58
C ARG A 65 -13.35 -10.62 6.22
N GLN A 66 -12.07 -10.91 5.93
CA GLN A 66 -11.38 -12.08 6.51
C GLN A 66 -10.77 -11.76 7.88
N ILE A 67 -10.74 -10.50 8.27
CA ILE A 67 -10.11 -10.03 9.50
C ILE A 67 -11.16 -9.44 10.45
N GLU A 68 -11.99 -8.58 9.92
CA GLU A 68 -13.12 -7.97 10.64
C GLU A 68 -14.42 -8.65 10.18
N ASP A 69 -15.32 -8.88 11.10
CA ASP A 69 -16.65 -9.45 10.79
C ASP A 69 -17.57 -8.40 10.13
N ASN A 70 -16.98 -7.48 9.37
CA ASN A 70 -17.63 -6.34 8.76
C ASN A 70 -17.08 -6.05 7.36
N GLU A 71 -17.92 -5.46 6.50
CA GLU A 71 -17.53 -5.03 5.17
C GLU A 71 -17.01 -3.59 5.20
N LEU A 72 -15.73 -3.42 4.91
CA LEU A 72 -15.16 -2.12 4.61
C LEU A 72 -15.22 -1.89 3.10
N SER A 73 -15.58 -0.68 2.69
CA SER A 73 -15.64 -0.31 1.27
C SER A 73 -14.96 1.03 1.02
N GLU A 74 -14.82 1.33 -0.25
CA GLU A 74 -14.27 2.59 -0.76
C GLU A 74 -15.10 3.80 -0.31
N PHE A 75 -16.40 3.62 -0.06
CA PHE A 75 -17.27 4.69 0.45
C PHE A 75 -16.89 5.18 1.85
N GLU A 76 -16.36 4.29 2.69
CA GLU A 76 -15.89 4.64 4.02
C GLU A 76 -14.44 5.16 4.00
N THR A 77 -13.60 4.58 3.16
CA THR A 77 -12.16 4.88 3.17
C THR A 77 -11.78 6.10 2.33
N ALA A 78 -12.51 6.40 1.25
CA ALA A 78 -12.21 7.56 0.41
C ALA A 78 -12.39 8.90 1.14
N PRO A 79 -13.47 9.15 1.92
CA PRO A 79 -13.58 10.36 2.74
C PRO A 79 -12.44 10.48 3.76
N VAL A 80 -12.09 9.39 4.44
CA VAL A 80 -10.97 9.37 5.40
C VAL A 80 -9.64 9.66 4.72
N LEU A 81 -9.37 9.05 3.57
CA LEU A 81 -8.15 9.32 2.80
C LEU A 81 -8.07 10.78 2.33
N ASN A 82 -9.19 11.34 1.89
CA ASN A 82 -9.25 12.74 1.47
C ASN A 82 -8.98 13.69 2.66
N ALA A 83 -9.58 13.42 3.84
CA ALA A 83 -9.31 14.18 5.05
C ALA A 83 -7.82 14.11 5.43
N VAL A 84 -7.24 12.90 5.44
CA VAL A 84 -5.81 12.68 5.68
C VAL A 84 -4.94 13.43 4.67
N GLY A 85 -5.35 13.50 3.40
CA GLY A 85 -4.66 14.24 2.34
C GLY A 85 -4.55 15.74 2.60
N GLN A 86 -5.46 16.32 3.37
CA GLN A 86 -5.46 17.75 3.74
C GLN A 86 -4.58 18.06 4.95
N LEU A 87 -4.21 17.06 5.76
CA LEU A 87 -3.39 17.26 6.96
C LEU A 87 -1.91 17.38 6.59
N ASP A 88 -1.18 18.23 7.31
CA ASP A 88 0.27 18.35 7.20
C ASP A 88 0.97 17.26 8.04
N LEU A 89 0.92 16.03 7.55
CA LEU A 89 1.50 14.87 8.23
C LEU A 89 2.98 14.71 7.90
N GLY A 90 3.75 14.40 8.92
CA GLY A 90 5.12 13.91 8.75
C GLY A 90 5.18 12.45 8.27
N PRO A 91 6.39 11.96 7.93
CA PRO A 91 6.58 10.60 7.44
C PRO A 91 6.03 9.54 8.40
N CYS A 92 5.10 8.72 7.91
CA CYS A 92 4.46 7.68 8.72
C CYS A 92 3.86 6.56 7.88
N HIS A 93 3.48 5.48 8.54
CA HIS A 93 2.66 4.41 7.99
C HIS A 93 1.25 4.53 8.58
N LEU A 94 0.26 4.71 7.73
CA LEU A 94 -1.11 4.95 8.14
C LEU A 94 -2.07 3.93 7.54
N ASP A 95 -2.78 3.23 8.40
CA ASP A 95 -3.81 2.28 7.96
C ASP A 95 -5.17 2.99 7.87
N ILE A 96 -5.51 3.42 6.65
CA ILE A 96 -6.75 4.12 6.33
C ILE A 96 -7.97 3.24 6.61
N GLY A 97 -7.84 1.91 6.40
CA GLY A 97 -8.93 0.98 6.68
C GLY A 97 -9.27 0.91 8.15
N ARG A 98 -8.26 0.82 9.02
CA ARG A 98 -8.47 0.82 10.48
C ARG A 98 -9.01 2.15 10.98
N LEU A 99 -8.53 3.25 10.42
CA LEU A 99 -9.02 4.59 10.78
C LEU A 99 -10.49 4.76 10.41
N ALA A 100 -10.92 4.28 9.23
CA ALA A 100 -12.30 4.29 8.80
C ALA A 100 -13.19 3.42 9.70
N VAL A 101 -12.77 2.19 10.03
CA VAL A 101 -13.51 1.32 10.94
C VAL A 101 -13.62 1.93 12.34
N ALA A 102 -12.57 2.57 12.85
CA ALA A 102 -12.63 3.26 14.14
C ALA A 102 -13.66 4.40 14.12
N TYR A 103 -13.67 5.19 13.07
CA TYR A 103 -14.61 6.29 12.90
C TYR A 103 -16.06 5.82 12.78
N TYR A 104 -16.35 4.91 11.84
CA TYR A 104 -17.71 4.54 11.49
C TYR A 104 -18.32 3.46 12.41
N ASP A 105 -17.55 2.49 12.85
CA ASP A 105 -18.05 1.27 13.47
C ASP A 105 -17.77 1.20 14.99
N LYS A 106 -16.72 1.87 15.47
CA LYS A 106 -16.31 1.81 16.88
C LYS A 106 -16.70 3.07 17.67
N GLY A 107 -17.49 3.96 17.07
CA GLY A 107 -18.00 5.17 17.72
C GLY A 107 -16.96 6.26 17.99
N ALA A 108 -15.73 6.08 17.49
CA ALA A 108 -14.68 7.08 17.70
C ALA A 108 -14.95 8.41 16.97
N GLY A 109 -15.80 8.38 15.93
CA GLY A 109 -16.26 9.56 15.21
C GLY A 109 -17.56 10.17 15.73
N GLU A 110 -18.06 9.72 16.88
CA GLU A 110 -19.35 10.19 17.40
C GLU A 110 -19.33 11.70 17.68
N GLY A 111 -20.23 12.42 17.01
CA GLY A 111 -20.32 13.89 17.10
C GLY A 111 -19.25 14.68 16.32
N LEU A 112 -18.38 14.01 15.57
CA LEU A 112 -17.32 14.63 14.78
C LEU A 112 -17.53 14.41 13.27
N SER A 113 -17.09 15.36 12.46
CA SER A 113 -16.89 15.11 11.03
C SER A 113 -15.68 14.20 10.80
N VAL A 114 -15.56 13.61 9.60
CA VAL A 114 -14.40 12.78 9.22
C VAL A 114 -13.11 13.59 9.34
N GLU A 115 -13.14 14.86 8.92
CA GLU A 115 -12.02 15.78 8.95
C GLU A 115 -11.59 16.09 10.39
N GLU A 116 -12.55 16.43 11.26
CA GLU A 116 -12.28 16.72 12.68
C GLU A 116 -11.71 15.50 13.40
N TYR A 117 -12.28 14.33 13.15
CA TYR A 117 -11.79 13.08 13.70
C TYR A 117 -10.36 12.80 13.25
N CYS A 118 -10.08 12.86 11.94
CA CYS A 118 -8.73 12.63 11.42
C CYS A 118 -7.72 13.64 11.98
N GLN A 119 -8.12 14.92 12.11
CA GLN A 119 -7.28 15.96 12.67
C GLN A 119 -6.93 15.69 14.15
N GLN A 120 -7.90 15.25 14.94
CA GLN A 120 -7.67 14.93 16.35
C GLN A 120 -6.83 13.66 16.52
N GLU A 121 -7.20 12.59 15.82
CA GLU A 121 -6.54 11.29 15.94
C GLU A 121 -5.10 11.32 15.46
N LEU A 122 -4.81 12.14 14.44
CA LEU A 122 -3.48 12.23 13.83
C LEU A 122 -2.67 13.47 14.26
N ALA A 123 -3.17 14.23 15.26
CA ALA A 123 -2.53 15.47 15.72
C ALA A 123 -1.05 15.26 16.11
N TYR A 124 -0.71 14.10 16.67
CA TYR A 124 0.66 13.77 17.07
C TYR A 124 1.63 13.55 15.90
N LEU A 125 1.12 13.40 14.68
CA LEU A 125 1.89 13.24 13.43
C LEU A 125 2.03 14.55 12.67
N THR A 126 1.29 15.59 13.02
CA THR A 126 1.30 16.87 12.32
C THR A 126 2.55 17.67 12.67
N GLY A 127 3.10 18.39 11.69
CA GLY A 127 4.31 19.22 11.88
C GLY A 127 5.60 18.45 12.14
N SER A 128 5.58 17.11 12.08
CA SER A 128 6.77 16.29 12.26
C SER A 128 7.66 16.30 11.02
N THR A 129 8.70 17.11 11.03
CA THR A 129 9.67 17.22 9.93
C THR A 129 10.76 16.13 9.95
N LYS A 130 10.75 15.26 10.94
CA LYS A 130 11.77 14.21 11.05
C LYS A 130 11.56 13.15 9.98
N LYS A 131 12.27 13.27 8.85
CA LYS A 131 12.46 12.15 7.94
C LYS A 131 13.19 11.04 8.72
N PRO A 132 12.68 9.81 8.75
CA PRO A 132 13.33 8.72 9.49
C PRO A 132 14.75 8.43 9.00
N VAL A 133 15.02 8.71 7.74
CA VAL A 133 16.33 8.57 7.09
C VAL A 133 16.45 9.67 6.03
N GLU A 134 17.57 10.39 6.01
CA GLU A 134 17.88 11.32 4.93
C GLU A 134 18.27 10.54 3.66
N GLY A 135 17.37 10.47 2.70
CA GLY A 135 17.57 9.81 1.41
C GLY A 135 17.38 8.30 1.43
N PRO A 136 17.52 7.65 0.27
CA PRO A 136 17.32 6.21 0.14
C PRO A 136 18.48 5.42 0.77
N VAL A 137 18.13 4.33 1.47
CA VAL A 137 19.09 3.35 1.97
C VAL A 137 19.44 2.36 0.87
N ASP A 138 20.71 2.28 0.52
CA ASP A 138 21.20 1.32 -0.47
C ASP A 138 21.25 -0.10 0.11
N VAL A 139 20.65 -1.03 -0.60
CA VAL A 139 20.60 -2.44 -0.25
C VAL A 139 21.46 -3.24 -1.22
N ILE A 140 22.36 -4.06 -0.67
CA ILE A 140 23.14 -5.04 -1.42
C ILE A 140 22.69 -6.43 -0.99
N LEU A 141 22.21 -7.23 -1.94
CA LEU A 141 21.85 -8.62 -1.67
C LEU A 141 23.06 -9.53 -1.88
N TYR A 142 23.41 -10.30 -0.86
CA TYR A 142 24.44 -11.33 -0.97
C TYR A 142 23.79 -12.69 -1.19
N GLY A 143 23.91 -13.19 -2.40
CA GLY A 143 23.25 -14.42 -2.86
C GLY A 143 21.99 -14.14 -3.71
N PHE A 144 21.78 -14.96 -4.74
CA PHE A 144 20.65 -14.82 -5.67
C PHE A 144 19.95 -16.15 -5.90
N GLY A 145 19.73 -16.88 -4.82
CA GLY A 145 18.88 -18.06 -4.76
C GLY A 145 17.39 -17.68 -4.82
N ARG A 146 16.50 -18.60 -4.47
CA ARG A 146 15.06 -18.33 -4.47
C ARG A 146 14.70 -17.12 -3.61
N ILE A 147 15.15 -17.09 -2.36
CA ILE A 147 14.88 -15.98 -1.41
C ILE A 147 15.47 -14.66 -1.94
N GLY A 148 16.72 -14.64 -2.38
CA GLY A 148 17.33 -13.41 -2.93
C GLY A 148 16.59 -12.85 -4.13
N ARG A 149 16.06 -13.71 -5.02
CA ARG A 149 15.22 -13.25 -6.14
C ARG A 149 13.88 -12.67 -5.69
N LEU A 150 13.24 -13.26 -4.68
CA LEU A 150 12.01 -12.73 -4.12
C LEU A 150 12.24 -11.38 -3.41
N MET A 151 13.31 -11.28 -2.63
CA MET A 151 13.72 -10.03 -1.98
C MET A 151 14.00 -8.93 -3.03
N ALA A 152 14.70 -9.26 -4.12
CA ALA A 152 14.93 -8.32 -5.21
C ALA A 152 13.62 -7.82 -5.83
N ARG A 153 12.65 -8.72 -6.09
CA ARG A 153 11.33 -8.35 -6.61
C ARG A 153 10.57 -7.44 -5.66
N ILE A 154 10.62 -7.73 -4.35
CA ILE A 154 9.98 -6.90 -3.32
C ILE A 154 10.62 -5.52 -3.26
N LEU A 155 11.95 -5.45 -3.20
CA LEU A 155 12.68 -4.19 -3.17
C LEU A 155 12.38 -3.31 -4.39
N ILE A 156 12.32 -3.90 -5.60
CA ILE A 156 12.04 -3.17 -6.83
C ILE A 156 10.55 -2.78 -6.93
N GLY A 157 9.64 -3.68 -6.53
CA GLY A 157 8.20 -3.50 -6.71
C GLY A 157 7.51 -2.69 -5.62
N LYS A 158 8.08 -2.61 -4.41
CA LYS A 158 7.42 -2.00 -3.25
C LYS A 158 8.12 -0.78 -2.66
N THR A 159 9.24 -0.37 -3.21
CA THR A 159 10.06 0.70 -2.63
C THR A 159 9.95 2.03 -3.37
N ASP A 160 8.76 2.41 -3.81
CA ASP A 160 8.45 3.75 -4.36
C ASP A 160 9.52 4.28 -5.35
N GLY A 161 9.94 3.43 -6.29
CA GLY A 161 10.99 3.80 -7.24
C GLY A 161 12.40 3.90 -6.63
N GLY A 162 12.58 3.46 -5.37
CA GLY A 162 13.86 3.50 -4.68
C GLY A 162 14.04 4.67 -3.72
N ASP A 163 12.97 5.39 -3.37
CA ASP A 163 13.05 6.55 -2.48
C ASP A 163 13.30 6.17 -1.01
N SER A 164 12.90 4.97 -0.59
CA SER A 164 13.17 4.47 0.78
C SER A 164 14.29 3.44 0.82
N LEU A 165 14.13 2.32 0.09
CA LEU A 165 15.14 1.27 -0.03
C LEU A 165 15.48 1.10 -1.51
N ARG A 166 16.75 1.10 -1.85
CA ARG A 166 17.20 1.00 -3.23
C ARG A 166 18.10 -0.21 -3.42
N LEU A 167 17.69 -1.17 -4.24
CA LEU A 167 18.54 -2.28 -4.62
C LEU A 167 19.68 -1.77 -5.51
N ARG A 168 20.91 -1.73 -5.00
CA ARG A 168 22.11 -1.23 -5.71
C ARG A 168 22.89 -2.33 -6.38
N ALA A 169 23.01 -3.48 -5.74
CA ALA A 169 23.81 -4.57 -6.26
C ALA A 169 23.31 -5.93 -5.75
N ILE A 170 23.63 -6.96 -6.51
CA ILE A 170 23.44 -8.35 -6.12
C ILE A 170 24.79 -9.05 -6.28
N VAL A 171 25.31 -9.57 -5.17
CA VAL A 171 26.58 -10.31 -5.15
C VAL A 171 26.30 -11.79 -5.25
N VAL A 172 26.92 -12.46 -6.19
CA VAL A 172 26.78 -13.90 -6.41
C VAL A 172 28.14 -14.55 -6.54
N ARG A 173 28.24 -15.81 -6.14
CA ARG A 173 29.44 -16.60 -6.45
C ARG A 173 29.52 -16.80 -7.97
N LYS A 174 30.71 -16.72 -8.51
CA LYS A 174 30.96 -17.03 -9.93
C LYS A 174 30.51 -18.47 -10.23
N GLY A 175 29.61 -18.62 -11.19
CA GLY A 175 29.22 -19.93 -11.73
C GLY A 175 30.27 -20.47 -12.67
N GLY A 176 30.19 -21.77 -12.95
CA GLY A 176 31.09 -22.44 -13.89
C GLY A 176 30.71 -22.31 -15.37
N ALA A 177 29.54 -21.73 -15.67
CA ALA A 177 29.00 -21.63 -17.02
C ALA A 177 29.09 -20.17 -17.53
N ASP A 178 29.38 -19.99 -18.81
CA ASP A 178 29.49 -18.68 -19.46
C ASP A 178 28.13 -17.95 -19.53
N ASP A 179 27.02 -18.66 -19.45
CA ASP A 179 25.65 -18.13 -19.47
C ASP A 179 25.02 -17.92 -18.09
N ASP A 180 25.81 -17.94 -17.01
CA ASP A 180 25.30 -17.87 -15.62
C ASP A 180 24.46 -16.63 -15.37
N LEU A 181 24.81 -15.46 -15.92
CA LEU A 181 24.04 -14.23 -15.79
C LEU A 181 22.69 -14.32 -16.52
N LEU A 182 22.66 -14.85 -17.73
CA LEU A 182 21.42 -15.07 -18.49
C LEU A 182 20.47 -16.01 -17.76
N LYS A 183 21.00 -17.08 -17.22
CA LYS A 183 20.24 -18.04 -16.41
C LYS A 183 19.64 -17.39 -15.16
N ARG A 184 20.42 -16.60 -14.44
CA ARG A 184 19.95 -15.85 -13.25
C ARG A 184 18.88 -14.83 -13.60
N ALA A 185 19.04 -14.10 -14.68
CA ALA A 185 18.06 -13.15 -15.20
C ALA A 185 16.75 -13.85 -15.60
N SER A 186 16.85 -15.01 -16.27
CA SER A 186 15.69 -15.83 -16.62
C SER A 186 14.93 -16.31 -15.37
N LEU A 187 15.67 -16.77 -14.35
CA LEU A 187 15.07 -17.19 -13.06
C LEU A 187 14.44 -16.04 -12.27
N LEU A 188 14.95 -14.82 -12.40
CA LEU A 188 14.30 -13.62 -11.84
C LEU A 188 13.02 -13.28 -12.60
N ARG A 189 13.06 -13.40 -13.93
CA ARG A 189 11.93 -13.06 -14.80
C ARG A 189 10.72 -13.97 -14.57
N ARG A 190 10.95 -15.27 -14.32
CA ARG A 190 9.89 -16.26 -14.13
C ARG A 190 10.11 -17.03 -12.83
N ASP A 191 9.11 -16.99 -11.96
CA ASP A 191 9.07 -17.82 -10.76
C ASP A 191 7.81 -18.69 -10.79
N SER A 192 7.95 -19.96 -10.42
CA SER A 192 6.86 -20.94 -10.49
C SER A 192 5.71 -20.64 -9.52
N VAL A 193 5.99 -19.93 -8.43
CA VAL A 193 5.00 -19.60 -7.39
C VAL A 193 4.52 -18.16 -7.51
N HIS A 194 5.44 -17.21 -7.79
CA HIS A 194 5.19 -15.78 -7.76
C HIS A 194 4.99 -15.16 -9.16
N GLY A 195 4.96 -16.00 -10.19
CA GLY A 195 4.66 -15.59 -11.56
C GLY A 195 5.78 -14.74 -12.22
N VAL A 196 5.37 -13.96 -13.22
CA VAL A 196 6.29 -13.14 -14.02
C VAL A 196 6.67 -11.86 -13.26
N PHE A 197 7.93 -11.48 -13.33
CA PHE A 197 8.42 -10.20 -12.81
C PHE A 197 7.89 -9.04 -13.66
N LYS A 198 7.23 -8.09 -13.01
CA LYS A 198 6.66 -6.90 -13.67
C LYS A 198 7.71 -5.79 -13.83
N GLY A 199 8.78 -6.08 -14.57
CA GLY A 199 9.86 -5.12 -14.80
C GLY A 199 10.75 -5.53 -15.97
N THR A 200 11.65 -4.64 -16.36
CA THR A 200 12.61 -4.89 -17.44
C THR A 200 13.93 -5.38 -16.87
N ILE A 201 14.44 -6.48 -17.43
CA ILE A 201 15.76 -7.04 -17.10
C ILE A 201 16.60 -6.99 -18.38
N ARG A 202 17.71 -6.27 -18.33
CA ARG A 202 18.72 -6.22 -19.39
C ARG A 202 19.97 -6.97 -18.91
N VAL A 203 20.56 -7.77 -19.77
CA VAL A 203 21.80 -8.53 -19.52
C VAL A 203 22.82 -8.13 -20.56
#